data_fa534329aef68c9e1d7927d3c17bdbe9
#
_entry.id   fa534329aef68c9e1d7927d3c17bdbe9
#
_cell.length_a   1.000
_cell.length_b   1.000
_cell.length_c   1.000
_cell.angle_alpha   90.00
_cell.angle_beta   90.00
_cell.angle_gamma   90.00
#
_symmetry.space_group_name_H-M   'P 1'
#
loop_
_entity.id
_entity.type
_entity.pdbx_description
1 polymer ?
#
loop_
_entity_poly.entity_id
_entity_poly.type
_entity_poly.pdbx_seq_one_letter_code
_entity_poly.pdbx_strand_id
1 'polypeptide(L)'
;MTNSTKNTTGNLITGSPATGNLTGQIQTVVDRYLAVWSLGDPADRAKAVEELWADRGIEYIEGRQYFGRTALVARVAEAYEAFVANAAYTAVGGEDAAVHGGLVTFTIRLDHAQGPDTGETAWSARVFLVLDEDGRVREDYQLTVQPLAA
;
A
#
# COMPACT_ATOMS: atom_id res chain seq x y z
N MET A 1 1.46 40.14 24.44
CA MET A 1 1.52 39.50 24.13
C MET A 1 1.33 38.69 23.92
N THR A 2 1.40 38.54 23.94
CA THR A 2 1.31 37.51 23.52
C THR A 2 1.03 36.70 23.37
N ASN A 3 0.96 36.60 23.17
CA ASN A 3 0.65 35.53 22.79
C ASN A 3 0.62 34.95 22.24
N SER A 4 0.88 35.25 21.90
CA SER A 4 0.81 34.46 21.20
C SER A 4 1.14 33.80 20.86
N THR A 5 1.61 34.21 20.79
CA THR A 5 2.04 33.38 20.28
C THR A 5 2.03 32.35 20.31
N LYS A 6 1.91 32.18 20.51
CA LYS A 6 1.74 31.08 20.41
C LYS A 6 1.40 30.36 19.68
N ASN A 7 1.27 30.80 19.53
CA ASN A 7 0.96 30.05 18.84
C ASN A 7 1.27 29.70 18.16
N THR A 8 1.58 30.23 18.13
CA THR A 8 1.77 29.70 17.39
C THR A 8 2.17 29.00 17.07
N THR A 9 2.47 29.22 17.17
CA THR A 9 2.82 28.32 16.78
C THR A 9 2.58 27.44 16.61
N GLY A 10 2.40 27.54 16.85
CA GLY A 10 2.31 26.46 16.50
C GLY A 10 1.86 25.94 16.28
N ASN A 11 1.72 25.96 15.97
CA ASN A 11 1.49 25.22 15.52
C ASN A 11 1.20 24.76 15.07
N LEU A 12 1.27 25.03 14.73
CA LEU A 12 1.14 24.49 14.20
C LEU A 12 0.93 23.84 13.93
N ILE A 13 1.21 23.89 13.83
CA ILE A 13 1.04 23.16 13.60
C ILE A 13 0.57 22.53 13.45
N THR A 14 0.59 22.37 13.38
CA THR A 14 0.14 21.75 13.37
C THR A 14 -0.84 21.44 13.28
N GLY A 15 -1.04 21.72 12.88
CA GLY A 15 -2.38 21.71 13.20
C GLY A 15 -3.26 20.64 12.78
N SER A 16 -4.41 20.63 13.32
CA SER A 16 -5.37 19.59 13.10
C SER A 16 -5.87 19.50 11.67
N PRO A 17 -6.18 20.59 10.96
CA PRO A 17 -6.69 20.49 9.59
C PRO A 17 -5.70 19.84 8.64
N ALA A 18 -4.43 20.23 8.74
CA ALA A 18 -3.38 19.64 7.92
C ALA A 18 -3.22 18.15 8.23
N THR A 19 -3.29 17.79 9.51
CA THR A 19 -3.20 16.40 9.94
C THR A 19 -4.37 15.58 9.40
N GLY A 20 -5.59 16.15 9.44
CA GLY A 20 -6.77 15.47 8.92
C GLY A 20 -6.69 15.20 7.43
N ASN A 21 -6.26 16.18 6.64
CA ASN A 21 -6.09 16.02 5.20
C ASN A 21 -5.02 14.99 4.88
N LEU A 22 -3.91 15.05 5.60
CA LEU A 22 -2.82 14.09 5.41
C LEU A 22 -3.29 12.67 5.73
N THR A 23 -4.04 12.49 6.81
CA THR A 23 -4.59 11.20 7.18
C THR A 23 -5.51 10.65 6.09
N GLY A 24 -6.37 11.50 5.52
CA GLY A 24 -7.27 11.11 4.44
C GLY A 24 -6.50 10.68 3.18
N GLN A 25 -5.46 11.42 2.82
CA GLN A 25 -4.61 11.09 1.68
C GLN A 25 -3.89 9.76 1.90
N ILE A 26 -3.39 9.54 3.10
CA ILE A 26 -2.69 8.29 3.44
C ILE A 26 -3.65 7.11 3.36
N GLN A 27 -4.85 7.25 3.91
CA GLN A 27 -5.83 6.17 3.85
C GLN A 27 -6.20 5.84 2.41
N THR A 28 -6.31 6.84 1.55
CA THR A 28 -6.58 6.63 0.12
C THR A 28 -5.46 5.80 -0.53
N VAL A 29 -4.20 6.13 -0.24
CA VAL A 29 -3.07 5.37 -0.79
C VAL A 29 -3.10 3.93 -0.31
N VAL A 30 -3.33 3.70 0.99
CA VAL A 30 -3.40 2.36 1.56
C VAL A 30 -4.53 1.56 0.89
N ASP A 31 -5.71 2.16 0.75
CA ASP A 31 -6.86 1.50 0.13
C ASP A 31 -6.59 1.15 -1.33
N ARG A 32 -5.96 2.05 -2.08
CA ARG A 32 -5.60 1.80 -3.47
C ARG A 32 -4.55 0.70 -3.60
N TYR A 33 -3.59 0.70 -2.68
CA TYR A 33 -2.55 -0.32 -2.68
C TYR A 33 -3.15 -1.71 -2.45
N LEU A 34 -4.07 -1.83 -1.50
CA LEU A 34 -4.73 -3.10 -1.23
C LEU A 34 -5.62 -3.55 -2.39
N ALA A 35 -6.35 -2.60 -2.99
CA ALA A 35 -7.30 -2.91 -4.07
C ALA A 35 -6.61 -3.39 -5.35
N VAL A 36 -5.42 -2.88 -5.66
CA VAL A 36 -4.76 -3.19 -6.93
C VAL A 36 -4.51 -4.68 -7.12
N TRP A 37 -4.29 -5.40 -6.03
CA TRP A 37 -3.96 -6.83 -6.07
C TRP A 37 -5.17 -7.71 -6.37
N SER A 38 -6.39 -7.15 -6.33
CA SER A 38 -7.65 -7.90 -6.51
C SER A 38 -8.37 -7.58 -7.81
N LEU A 39 -7.79 -6.75 -8.68
CA LEU A 39 -8.42 -6.35 -9.93
C LEU A 39 -8.24 -7.42 -11.00
N GLY A 40 -9.34 -7.97 -11.49
CA GLY A 40 -9.31 -9.05 -12.49
C GLY A 40 -9.18 -8.57 -13.93
N ASP A 41 -9.60 -7.34 -14.21
CA ASP A 41 -9.56 -6.82 -15.58
C ASP A 41 -8.21 -6.18 -15.88
N PRO A 42 -7.54 -6.59 -16.97
CA PRO A 42 -6.22 -6.03 -17.30
C PRO A 42 -6.20 -4.51 -17.50
N ALA A 43 -7.24 -3.94 -18.09
CA ALA A 43 -7.32 -2.48 -18.29
C ALA A 43 -7.46 -1.76 -16.97
N ASP A 44 -8.27 -2.29 -16.05
CA ASP A 44 -8.44 -1.72 -14.71
C ASP A 44 -7.14 -1.80 -13.92
N ARG A 45 -6.40 -2.92 -14.04
CA ARG A 45 -5.10 -3.06 -13.38
C ARG A 45 -4.10 -2.02 -13.88
N ALA A 46 -4.00 -1.85 -15.19
CA ALA A 46 -3.07 -0.90 -15.77
C ALA A 46 -3.37 0.53 -15.30
N LYS A 47 -4.65 0.88 -15.25
CA LYS A 47 -5.07 2.20 -14.76
C LYS A 47 -4.76 2.39 -13.28
N ALA A 48 -5.02 1.36 -12.47
CA ALA A 48 -4.76 1.42 -11.04
C ALA A 48 -3.27 1.54 -10.74
N VAL A 49 -2.42 0.85 -11.49
CA VAL A 49 -0.97 0.98 -11.37
C VAL A 49 -0.53 2.40 -11.69
N GLU A 50 -1.07 2.98 -12.77
CA GLU A 50 -0.76 4.35 -13.16
C GLU A 50 -1.15 5.37 -12.10
N GLU A 51 -2.28 5.14 -11.44
CA GLU A 51 -2.77 6.05 -10.39
C GLU A 51 -2.01 5.90 -9.07
N LEU A 52 -1.54 4.70 -8.78
CA LEU A 52 -0.91 4.41 -7.49
C LEU A 52 0.59 4.67 -7.48
N TRP A 53 1.32 4.17 -8.48
CA TRP A 53 2.79 4.34 -8.53
C TRP A 53 3.18 5.52 -9.42
N ALA A 54 4.26 6.19 -9.02
CA ALA A 54 4.90 7.20 -9.87
C ALA A 54 5.46 6.54 -11.14
N ASP A 55 5.70 7.35 -12.19
CA ASP A 55 6.23 6.83 -13.46
C ASP A 55 7.49 5.99 -13.28
N ARG A 56 8.34 6.40 -12.35
CA ARG A 56 9.60 5.71 -12.05
C ARG A 56 9.53 4.96 -10.74
N GLY A 57 8.32 4.55 -10.37
CA GLY A 57 8.10 3.78 -9.15
C GLY A 57 8.79 2.44 -9.19
N ILE A 58 9.11 1.92 -8.02
CA ILE A 58 9.79 0.63 -7.90
C ILE A 58 9.23 -0.14 -6.71
N GLU A 59 9.08 -1.44 -6.89
CA GLU A 59 8.73 -2.36 -5.79
C GLU A 59 9.89 -3.30 -5.53
N TYR A 60 10.19 -3.51 -4.25
CA TYR A 60 11.17 -4.47 -3.78
C TYR A 60 10.45 -5.55 -2.97
N ILE A 61 10.59 -6.79 -3.38
CA ILE A 61 10.04 -7.92 -2.64
C ILE A 61 10.94 -9.16 -2.80
N GLU A 62 11.33 -9.73 -1.67
CA GLU A 62 12.07 -11.01 -1.64
C GLU A 62 13.29 -11.04 -2.57
N GLY A 63 14.06 -9.96 -2.54
CA GLY A 63 15.27 -9.87 -3.35
C GLY A 63 15.03 -9.50 -4.81
N ARG A 64 13.79 -9.29 -5.20
CA ARG A 64 13.44 -8.88 -6.57
C ARG A 64 13.09 -7.40 -6.62
N GLN A 65 13.24 -6.83 -7.80
CA GLN A 65 12.90 -5.43 -8.06
C GLN A 65 12.03 -5.35 -9.31
N TYR A 66 10.98 -4.53 -9.22
CA TYR A 66 10.09 -4.25 -10.35
C TYR A 66 10.08 -2.75 -10.57
N PHE A 67 10.83 -2.30 -11.57
CA PHE A 67 11.03 -0.88 -11.82
C PHE A 67 10.23 -0.40 -13.02
N GLY A 68 9.45 0.66 -12.81
CA GLY A 68 8.70 1.34 -13.84
C GLY A 68 7.34 0.74 -14.11
N ARG A 69 6.54 1.48 -14.87
CA ARG A 69 5.13 1.15 -15.06
C ARG A 69 4.90 -0.22 -15.69
N THR A 70 5.64 -0.53 -16.75
CA THR A 70 5.47 -1.82 -17.45
C THR A 70 5.75 -3.00 -16.52
N ALA A 71 6.84 -2.90 -15.75
CA ALA A 71 7.21 -3.97 -14.82
C ALA A 71 6.18 -4.09 -13.70
N LEU A 72 5.67 -2.98 -13.19
CA LEU A 72 4.68 -2.99 -12.12
C LEU A 72 3.34 -3.55 -12.59
N VAL A 73 2.91 -3.23 -13.81
CA VAL A 73 1.70 -3.82 -14.38
C VAL A 73 1.84 -5.34 -14.49
N ALA A 74 2.99 -5.81 -14.99
CA ALA A 74 3.25 -7.24 -15.12
C ALA A 74 3.29 -7.92 -13.73
N ARG A 75 3.90 -7.27 -12.75
CA ARG A 75 3.99 -7.78 -11.38
C ARG A 75 2.60 -7.95 -10.76
N VAL A 76 1.73 -6.95 -10.91
CA VAL A 76 0.38 -7.00 -10.37
C VAL A 76 -0.43 -8.10 -11.04
N ALA A 77 -0.31 -8.22 -12.37
CA ALA A 77 -1.00 -9.28 -13.12
C ALA A 77 -0.55 -10.66 -12.67
N GLU A 78 0.75 -10.85 -12.50
CA GLU A 78 1.33 -12.12 -12.07
C GLU A 78 0.83 -12.52 -10.68
N ALA A 79 0.81 -11.57 -9.75
CA ALA A 79 0.34 -11.84 -8.40
C ALA A 79 -1.16 -12.18 -8.39
N TYR A 80 -1.95 -11.46 -9.18
CA TYR A 80 -3.37 -11.75 -9.30
C TYR A 80 -3.61 -13.17 -9.78
N GLU A 81 -2.93 -13.57 -10.85
CA GLU A 81 -3.08 -14.91 -11.42
C GLU A 81 -2.60 -15.99 -10.46
N ALA A 82 -1.55 -15.72 -9.72
CA ALA A 82 -1.00 -16.73 -8.81
C ALA A 82 -1.84 -16.95 -7.56
N PHE A 83 -2.48 -15.90 -7.04
CA PHE A 83 -3.06 -15.96 -5.69
C PHE A 83 -4.55 -15.65 -5.61
N VAL A 84 -5.08 -14.83 -6.50
CA VAL A 84 -6.45 -14.31 -6.36
C VAL A 84 -7.40 -14.85 -7.42
N ALA A 85 -6.94 -15.01 -8.67
CA ALA A 85 -7.80 -15.36 -9.79
C ALA A 85 -8.56 -16.69 -9.59
N ASN A 86 -7.93 -17.65 -8.92
CA ASN A 86 -8.53 -18.96 -8.64
C ASN A 86 -9.31 -18.99 -7.33
N ALA A 87 -9.55 -17.83 -6.72
CA ALA A 87 -10.26 -17.70 -5.46
C ALA A 87 -9.61 -18.42 -4.28
N ALA A 88 -8.30 -18.66 -4.34
CA ALA A 88 -7.58 -19.29 -3.24
C ALA A 88 -7.41 -18.34 -2.07
N TYR A 89 -7.09 -17.07 -2.36
CA TYR A 89 -6.80 -16.08 -1.34
C TYR A 89 -7.49 -14.75 -1.62
N THR A 90 -7.67 -13.98 -0.56
CA THR A 90 -8.14 -12.59 -0.62
C THR A 90 -7.03 -11.69 -0.09
N ALA A 91 -6.72 -10.62 -0.81
CA ALA A 91 -5.72 -9.64 -0.38
C ALA A 91 -6.40 -8.60 0.51
N VAL A 92 -5.98 -8.51 1.75
CA VAL A 92 -6.58 -7.62 2.76
C VAL A 92 -5.49 -7.00 3.64
N GLY A 93 -5.87 -6.07 4.49
CA GLY A 93 -4.94 -5.47 5.44
C GLY A 93 -5.17 -3.99 5.64
N GLY A 94 -4.10 -3.29 6.06
CA GLY A 94 -4.13 -1.84 6.21
C GLY A 94 -4.70 -1.33 7.51
N GLU A 95 -5.21 -2.20 8.38
CA GLU A 95 -5.83 -1.78 9.65
C GLU A 95 -4.82 -1.14 10.60
N ASP A 96 -3.55 -1.49 10.44
CA ASP A 96 -2.46 -1.01 11.27
C ASP A 96 -1.62 0.09 10.60
N ALA A 97 -2.20 0.79 9.64
CA ALA A 97 -1.47 1.82 8.90
C ALA A 97 -0.94 2.92 9.81
N ALA A 98 0.30 3.31 9.59
CA ALA A 98 0.96 4.37 10.33
C ALA A 98 1.85 5.19 9.40
N VAL A 99 2.14 6.41 9.82
CA VAL A 99 2.94 7.36 9.05
C VAL A 99 4.10 7.84 9.91
N HIS A 100 5.29 7.81 9.33
CA HIS A 100 6.49 8.31 9.99
C HIS A 100 7.25 9.19 8.99
N GLY A 101 7.12 10.51 9.14
CA GLY A 101 7.68 11.43 8.15
C GLY A 101 7.01 11.23 6.81
N GLY A 102 7.78 10.97 5.76
CA GLY A 102 7.26 10.68 4.44
C GLY A 102 7.02 9.19 4.16
N LEU A 103 7.07 8.37 5.19
CA LEU A 103 6.96 6.91 5.07
C LEU A 103 5.60 6.44 5.56
N VAL A 104 4.91 5.66 4.73
CA VAL A 104 3.64 4.99 5.10
C VAL A 104 3.93 3.52 5.28
N THR A 105 3.45 2.94 6.36
CA THR A 105 3.66 1.50 6.63
C THR A 105 2.38 0.85 7.10
N PHE A 106 2.17 -0.41 6.71
CA PHE A 106 1.01 -1.21 7.10
C PHE A 106 1.28 -2.68 6.78
N THR A 107 0.39 -3.55 7.25
CA THR A 107 0.45 -4.98 6.94
C THR A 107 -0.49 -5.29 5.78
N ILE A 108 -0.02 -6.08 4.82
CA ILE A 108 -0.86 -6.71 3.81
C ILE A 108 -0.86 -8.22 4.07
N ARG A 109 -2.01 -8.85 3.87
CA ARG A 109 -2.19 -10.28 4.09
C ARG A 109 -2.88 -10.92 2.92
N LEU A 110 -2.56 -12.19 2.70
CA LEU A 110 -3.39 -13.09 1.90
C LEU A 110 -4.09 -14.01 2.88
N ASP A 111 -5.40 -13.89 2.97
CA ASP A 111 -6.22 -14.76 3.81
C ASP A 111 -6.84 -15.84 2.95
N HIS A 112 -7.00 -17.04 3.50
CA HIS A 112 -7.67 -18.14 2.78
C HIS A 112 -9.09 -17.71 2.45
N ALA A 113 -9.48 -17.84 1.17
CA ALA A 113 -10.81 -17.43 0.69
C ALA A 113 -11.80 -18.58 0.69
N GLN A 114 -11.33 -19.80 0.80
CA GLN A 114 -12.20 -20.99 0.79
C GLN A 114 -11.54 -22.14 1.54
N GLY A 115 -12.32 -23.19 1.82
CA GLY A 115 -11.85 -24.36 2.52
C GLY A 115 -11.96 -24.22 4.04
N PRO A 116 -11.42 -25.20 4.80
CA PRO A 116 -11.56 -25.23 6.26
C PRO A 116 -10.86 -24.08 6.97
N ASP A 117 -9.84 -23.48 6.33
CA ASP A 117 -9.07 -22.41 6.94
C ASP A 117 -9.53 -21.02 6.48
N THR A 118 -10.73 -20.91 5.88
CA THR A 118 -11.26 -19.63 5.39
C THR A 118 -11.14 -18.53 6.43
N GLY A 119 -10.54 -17.41 6.02
CA GLY A 119 -10.35 -16.25 6.88
C GLY A 119 -9.03 -16.25 7.64
N GLU A 120 -8.31 -17.37 7.67
CA GLU A 120 -7.00 -17.42 8.33
C GLU A 120 -5.93 -16.90 7.39
N THR A 121 -4.92 -16.26 7.97
CA THR A 121 -3.82 -15.67 7.21
C THR A 121 -2.90 -16.77 6.69
N ALA A 122 -2.69 -16.79 5.37
CA ALA A 122 -1.78 -17.72 4.72
C ALA A 122 -0.39 -17.10 4.50
N TRP A 123 -0.36 -15.78 4.30
CA TRP A 123 0.88 -15.03 4.03
C TRP A 123 0.68 -13.61 4.51
N SER A 124 1.74 -12.99 4.99
CA SER A 124 1.69 -11.57 5.32
C SER A 124 3.03 -10.90 5.10
N ALA A 125 2.98 -9.61 4.84
CA ALA A 125 4.17 -8.78 4.69
C ALA A 125 3.95 -7.43 5.32
N ARG A 126 5.04 -6.83 5.77
CA ARG A 126 5.03 -5.42 6.18
C ARG A 126 5.39 -4.59 4.97
N VAL A 127 4.54 -3.63 4.66
CA VAL A 127 4.70 -2.73 3.52
C VAL A 127 5.25 -1.40 4.01
N PHE A 128 6.21 -0.85 3.28
CA PHE A 128 6.75 0.49 3.51
C PHE A 128 6.68 1.23 2.18
N LEU A 129 5.95 2.34 2.16
CA LEU A 129 5.79 3.15 0.95
C LEU A 129 6.43 4.52 1.16
N VAL A 130 7.26 4.93 0.20
CA VAL A 130 7.77 6.29 0.12
C VAL A 130 7.00 6.99 -0.99
N LEU A 131 6.29 8.06 -0.65
CA LEU A 131 5.45 8.79 -1.61
C LEU A 131 6.22 9.96 -2.20
N ASP A 132 5.89 10.31 -3.45
CA ASP A 132 6.41 11.53 -4.07
C ASP A 132 5.51 12.72 -3.72
N GLU A 133 5.82 13.90 -4.28
CA GLU A 133 5.05 15.13 -4.00
C GLU A 133 3.61 15.05 -4.47
N ASP A 134 3.34 14.19 -5.46
CA ASP A 134 1.98 14.02 -5.99
C ASP A 134 1.18 12.99 -5.19
N GLY A 135 1.78 12.39 -4.19
CA GLY A 135 1.13 11.37 -3.39
C GLY A 135 1.15 9.98 -4.01
N ARG A 136 1.92 9.80 -5.09
CA ARG A 136 2.10 8.49 -5.71
C ARG A 136 3.28 7.76 -5.08
N VAL A 137 3.24 6.45 -5.16
CA VAL A 137 4.28 5.60 -4.58
C VAL A 137 5.54 5.67 -5.45
N ARG A 138 6.62 6.16 -4.86
CA ARG A 138 7.94 6.19 -5.50
C ARG A 138 8.72 4.93 -5.20
N GLU A 139 8.65 4.44 -3.97
CA GLU A 139 9.31 3.21 -3.53
C GLU A 139 8.35 2.40 -2.69
N ASP A 140 8.34 1.11 -2.92
CA ASP A 140 7.44 0.15 -2.26
C ASP A 140 8.30 -1.02 -1.81
N TYR A 141 8.34 -1.26 -0.51
CA TYR A 141 9.07 -2.38 0.08
C TYR A 141 8.08 -3.33 0.74
N GLN A 142 8.07 -4.59 0.31
CA GLN A 142 7.29 -5.63 0.99
C GLN A 142 8.26 -6.58 1.68
N LEU A 143 8.22 -6.61 3.00
CA LEU A 143 9.04 -7.50 3.80
C LEU A 143 8.15 -8.62 4.34
N THR A 144 8.34 -9.84 3.83
CA THR A 144 7.54 -10.99 4.24
C THR A 144 7.74 -11.27 5.72
N VAL A 145 6.64 -11.33 6.45
CA VAL A 145 6.60 -11.66 7.88
C VAL A 145 6.19 -13.11 8.06
N GLN A 146 5.13 -13.53 7.36
CA GLN A 146 4.67 -14.92 7.40
C GLN A 146 4.70 -15.45 5.98
N PRO A 147 5.60 -16.40 5.66
CA PRO A 147 5.65 -16.97 4.32
C PRO A 147 4.52 -17.97 4.10
N LEU A 148 4.21 -18.23 2.82
CA LEU A 148 3.27 -19.30 2.47
C LEU A 148 3.86 -20.63 2.94
N ALA A 149 3.00 -21.50 3.40
CA ALA A 149 3.41 -22.86 3.77
C ALA A 149 3.87 -23.60 2.52
N ALA A 150 4.91 -24.38 2.68
CA ALA A 150 5.48 -25.15 1.57
C ALA A 150 4.56 -26.30 1.16
#